data_6301692406d071afd732bd9988f00e83
#
_entry.id   6301692406d071afd732bd9988f00e83
#
_cell.length_a   1.000
_cell.length_b   1.000
_cell.length_c   1.000
_cell.angle_alpha   90.00
_cell.angle_beta   90.00
_cell.angle_gamma   90.00
#
_symmetry.space_group_name_H-M   'P 1'
#
loop_
_entity.id
_entity.type
_entity.pdbx_description
1 polymer ?
#
loop_
_entity_poly.entity_id
_entity_poly.type
_entity_poly.pdbx_seq_one_letter_code
_entity_poly.pdbx_strand_id
1 'polypeptide(L)'
;MNKTSKLHMTTDEFRKEGYKVIDWIADYYENIETYPVLSQVSPGDIRDALPKTPPQKGRKYDDILKDMDLMMPGMTHWQSPNFHAFFTCATSGPAILADLIATGTGIVGMLWETSPSCTEVETHVLDWLVDMLGMPEKFKSNTAGGGVI
;
A
#
# COMPACT_ATOMS: atom_id res chain seq x y z
N MET A 1 20.95 -33.14 10.67
CA MET A 1 20.82 -31.80 10.06
C MET A 1 19.59 -31.15 10.62
N ASN A 2 19.79 -30.14 11.48
CA ASN A 2 18.71 -29.43 12.17
C ASN A 2 17.90 -28.67 11.11
N LYS A 3 16.63 -29.04 10.94
CA LYS A 3 15.65 -28.19 10.21
C LYS A 3 15.39 -26.97 11.08
N THR A 4 16.25 -25.95 10.97
CA THR A 4 15.87 -24.62 11.43
C THR A 4 14.58 -24.27 10.71
N SER A 5 13.50 -24.13 11.47
CA SER A 5 12.23 -23.63 10.95
C SER A 5 12.53 -22.31 10.27
N LYS A 6 12.31 -22.22 8.95
CA LYS A 6 12.45 -20.98 8.20
C LYS A 6 11.39 -20.00 8.77
N LEU A 7 11.83 -19.03 9.53
CA LEU A 7 10.97 -17.97 10.08
C LEU A 7 10.52 -16.99 8.99
N HIS A 8 11.24 -16.95 7.86
CA HIS A 8 10.97 -16.01 6.78
C HIS A 8 10.99 -16.73 5.42
N MET A 9 10.32 -16.15 4.45
CA MET A 9 10.39 -16.56 3.05
C MET A 9 11.82 -16.43 2.52
N THR A 10 12.22 -17.34 1.65
CA THR A 10 13.40 -17.15 0.80
C THR A 10 13.10 -16.06 -0.24
N THR A 11 14.15 -15.51 -0.86
CA THR A 11 13.99 -14.53 -1.95
C THR A 11 13.20 -15.09 -3.13
N ASP A 12 13.32 -16.39 -3.42
CA ASP A 12 12.58 -17.04 -4.49
C ASP A 12 11.10 -17.25 -4.13
N GLU A 13 10.83 -17.64 -2.88
CA GLU A 13 9.46 -17.70 -2.36
C GLU A 13 8.84 -16.30 -2.36
N PHE A 14 9.55 -15.27 -1.88
CA PHE A 14 9.09 -13.89 -1.90
C PHE A 14 8.73 -13.42 -3.32
N ARG A 15 9.62 -13.66 -4.28
CA ARG A 15 9.37 -13.29 -5.68
C ARG A 15 8.14 -13.99 -6.24
N LYS A 16 8.04 -15.30 -6.03
CA LYS A 16 6.92 -16.10 -6.51
C LYS A 16 5.59 -15.65 -5.93
N GLU A 17 5.52 -15.45 -4.62
CA GLU A 17 4.28 -15.05 -3.96
C GLU A 17 3.97 -13.56 -4.21
N GLY A 18 5.00 -12.73 -4.38
CA GLY A 18 4.84 -11.31 -4.77
C GLY A 18 4.15 -11.13 -6.12
N TYR A 19 4.50 -11.94 -7.12
CA TYR A 19 3.80 -11.90 -8.41
C TYR A 19 2.31 -12.20 -8.28
N LYS A 20 1.92 -13.17 -7.44
CA LYS A 20 0.51 -13.46 -7.19
C LYS A 20 -0.24 -12.29 -6.54
N VAL A 21 0.43 -11.53 -5.68
CA VAL A 21 -0.17 -10.33 -5.08
C VAL A 21 -0.36 -9.23 -6.12
N ILE A 22 0.61 -9.06 -7.01
CA ILE A 22 0.50 -8.11 -8.13
C ILE A 22 -0.65 -8.51 -9.06
N ASP A 23 -0.74 -9.78 -9.43
CA ASP A 23 -1.84 -10.30 -10.25
C ASP A 23 -3.19 -10.08 -9.56
N TRP A 24 -3.29 -10.40 -8.26
CA TRP A 24 -4.50 -10.17 -7.47
C TRP A 24 -4.93 -8.70 -7.45
N ILE A 25 -3.96 -7.77 -7.32
CA ILE A 25 -4.25 -6.33 -7.34
C ILE A 25 -4.72 -5.91 -8.75
N ALA A 26 -4.09 -6.42 -9.80
CA ALA A 26 -4.49 -6.14 -11.17
C ALA A 26 -5.92 -6.63 -11.44
N ASP A 27 -6.23 -7.88 -11.07
CA ASP A 27 -7.57 -8.46 -11.19
C ASP A 27 -8.61 -7.65 -10.38
N TYR A 28 -8.24 -7.16 -9.19
CA TYR A 28 -9.09 -6.29 -8.41
C TYR A 28 -9.44 -5.00 -9.17
N TYR A 29 -8.46 -4.35 -9.81
CA TYR A 29 -8.71 -3.14 -10.59
C TYR A 29 -9.54 -3.43 -11.85
N GLU A 30 -9.29 -4.52 -12.53
CA GLU A 30 -10.09 -4.92 -13.71
C GLU A 30 -11.56 -5.16 -13.35
N ASN A 31 -11.82 -5.64 -12.15
CA ASN A 31 -13.16 -5.98 -11.68
C ASN A 31 -13.77 -4.95 -10.72
N ILE A 32 -13.14 -3.80 -10.50
CA ILE A 32 -13.51 -2.82 -9.47
C ILE A 32 -14.97 -2.36 -9.58
N GLU A 33 -15.50 -2.22 -10.79
CA GLU A 33 -16.86 -1.77 -11.01
C GLU A 33 -17.92 -2.85 -10.71
N THR A 34 -17.52 -4.10 -10.57
CA THR A 34 -18.42 -5.21 -10.22
C THR A 34 -18.68 -5.28 -8.71
N TYR A 35 -17.85 -4.63 -7.90
CA TYR A 35 -18.02 -4.58 -6.45
C TYR A 35 -18.92 -3.42 -6.03
N PRO A 36 -19.76 -3.62 -5.00
CA PRO A 36 -20.52 -2.52 -4.42
C PRO A 36 -19.56 -1.51 -3.78
N VAL A 37 -19.74 -0.22 -4.07
CA VAL A 37 -18.85 0.85 -3.55
C VAL A 37 -18.80 0.83 -2.03
N LEU A 38 -19.97 0.71 -1.39
CA LEU A 38 -20.10 0.65 0.06
C LEU A 38 -20.15 -0.81 0.54
N SER A 39 -19.45 -1.10 1.61
CA SER A 39 -19.52 -2.39 2.30
C SER A 39 -20.97 -2.80 2.58
N GLN A 40 -21.26 -4.09 2.38
CA GLN A 40 -22.60 -4.68 2.52
C GLN A 40 -22.75 -5.51 3.81
N VAL A 41 -21.73 -5.50 4.69
CA VAL A 41 -21.73 -6.29 5.92
C VAL A 41 -22.23 -5.48 7.12
N SER A 42 -22.76 -6.18 8.11
CA SER A 42 -23.11 -5.63 9.41
C SER A 42 -21.91 -5.69 10.38
N PRO A 43 -21.87 -4.84 11.43
CA PRO A 43 -20.85 -4.92 12.44
C PRO A 43 -20.78 -6.33 13.08
N GLY A 44 -19.61 -6.96 12.96
CA GLY A 44 -19.37 -8.31 13.48
C GLY A 44 -19.26 -9.40 12.41
N ASP A 45 -19.86 -9.24 11.26
CA ASP A 45 -19.91 -10.28 10.21
C ASP A 45 -18.50 -10.76 9.82
N ILE A 46 -17.59 -9.84 9.54
CA ILE A 46 -16.19 -10.19 9.18
C ILE A 46 -15.48 -10.87 10.35
N ARG A 47 -15.62 -10.35 11.58
CA ARG A 47 -15.00 -10.93 12.76
C ARG A 47 -15.51 -12.36 13.00
N ASP A 48 -16.79 -12.60 12.82
CA ASP A 48 -17.40 -13.89 13.07
C ASP A 48 -17.09 -14.93 11.97
N ALA A 49 -16.70 -14.46 10.77
CA ALA A 49 -16.19 -15.30 9.70
C ALA A 49 -14.71 -15.71 9.90
N LEU A 50 -13.97 -15.00 10.74
CA LEU A 50 -12.57 -15.33 11.04
C LEU A 50 -12.45 -16.46 12.06
N PRO A 51 -11.34 -17.24 12.05
CA PRO A 51 -11.07 -18.27 13.04
C PRO A 51 -11.08 -17.69 14.47
N LYS A 52 -11.79 -18.35 15.39
CA LYS A 52 -11.90 -17.90 16.78
C LYS A 52 -10.60 -18.04 17.59
N THR A 53 -9.68 -18.85 17.11
CA THR A 53 -8.39 -19.10 17.78
C THR A 53 -7.23 -18.84 16.80
N PRO A 54 -6.07 -18.38 17.30
CA PRO A 54 -4.91 -18.18 16.47
C PRO A 54 -4.44 -19.51 15.86
N PRO A 55 -3.92 -19.50 14.61
CA PRO A 55 -3.43 -20.69 13.97
C PRO A 55 -2.23 -21.26 14.74
N GLN A 56 -2.24 -22.57 14.97
CA GLN A 56 -1.16 -23.27 15.68
C GLN A 56 0.00 -23.69 14.77
N LYS A 57 -0.17 -23.53 13.46
CA LYS A 57 0.82 -23.86 12.43
C LYS A 57 0.80 -22.80 11.33
N GLY A 58 1.94 -22.61 10.68
CA GLY A 58 2.01 -21.80 9.48
C GLY A 58 1.12 -22.35 8.36
N ARG A 59 0.60 -21.45 7.51
CA ARG A 59 -0.22 -21.76 6.34
C ARG A 59 0.57 -21.50 5.06
N LYS A 60 0.16 -22.10 3.97
CA LYS A 60 0.67 -21.75 2.64
C LYS A 60 0.22 -20.33 2.29
N TYR A 61 1.04 -19.59 1.55
CA TYR A 61 0.71 -18.23 1.18
C TYR A 61 -0.57 -18.13 0.32
N ASP A 62 -0.79 -19.08 -0.57
CA ASP A 62 -2.03 -19.19 -1.36
C ASP A 62 -3.30 -19.25 -0.48
N ASP A 63 -3.22 -19.92 0.66
CA ASP A 63 -4.35 -20.03 1.59
C ASP A 63 -4.55 -18.70 2.36
N ILE A 64 -3.44 -17.96 2.62
CA ILE A 64 -3.50 -16.64 3.23
C ILE A 64 -4.08 -15.62 2.25
N LEU A 65 -3.66 -15.67 0.98
CA LEU A 65 -4.18 -14.76 -0.04
C LEU A 65 -5.68 -14.97 -0.27
N LYS A 66 -6.17 -16.21 -0.21
CA LYS A 66 -7.60 -16.51 -0.28
C LYS A 66 -8.42 -15.92 0.89
N ASP A 67 -7.79 -15.63 2.03
CA ASP A 67 -8.50 -14.98 3.14
C ASP A 67 -8.98 -13.57 2.74
N MET A 68 -8.43 -12.97 1.69
CA MET A 68 -8.94 -11.73 1.11
C MET A 68 -10.38 -11.85 0.63
N ASP A 69 -10.80 -13.04 0.17
CA ASP A 69 -12.20 -13.30 -0.25
C ASP A 69 -13.20 -13.11 0.92
N LEU A 70 -12.76 -13.38 2.15
CA LEU A 70 -13.55 -13.13 3.36
C LEU A 70 -13.62 -11.64 3.70
N MET A 71 -12.61 -10.88 3.34
CA MET A 71 -12.49 -9.45 3.67
C MET A 71 -13.16 -8.55 2.63
N MET A 72 -13.17 -8.97 1.37
CA MET A 72 -13.71 -8.18 0.25
C MET A 72 -15.13 -7.65 0.49
N PRO A 73 -16.10 -8.42 1.01
CA PRO A 73 -17.44 -7.90 1.28
C PRO A 73 -17.49 -6.77 2.31
N GLY A 74 -16.49 -6.73 3.21
CA GLY A 74 -16.36 -5.70 4.26
C GLY A 74 -15.58 -4.47 3.83
N MET A 75 -15.05 -4.44 2.62
CA MET A 75 -14.28 -3.30 2.12
C MET A 75 -15.21 -2.23 1.54
N THR A 76 -14.83 -0.97 1.74
CA THR A 76 -15.33 0.15 0.94
C THR A 76 -14.37 0.33 -0.22
N HIS A 77 -14.87 0.22 -1.44
CA HIS A 77 -14.03 0.24 -2.64
C HIS A 77 -13.73 1.68 -3.10
N TRP A 78 -12.80 2.33 -2.41
CA TRP A 78 -12.38 3.71 -2.64
C TRP A 78 -11.87 4.00 -4.05
N GLN A 79 -11.36 2.97 -4.73
CA GLN A 79 -10.82 3.09 -6.09
C GLN A 79 -11.89 2.92 -7.18
N SER A 80 -13.14 2.65 -6.78
CA SER A 80 -14.24 2.54 -7.74
C SER A 80 -14.51 3.89 -8.41
N PRO A 81 -14.69 3.95 -9.74
CA PRO A 81 -15.09 5.16 -10.45
C PRO A 81 -16.47 5.67 -9.99
N ASN A 82 -17.25 4.81 -9.33
CA ASN A 82 -18.55 5.15 -8.77
C ASN A 82 -18.47 5.67 -7.31
N PHE A 83 -17.28 5.84 -6.74
CA PHE A 83 -17.09 6.39 -5.41
C PHE A 83 -17.16 7.92 -5.45
N HIS A 84 -18.22 8.51 -4.86
CA HIS A 84 -18.48 9.94 -4.87
C HIS A 84 -18.60 10.55 -3.46
N ALA A 85 -17.96 9.92 -2.46
CA ALA A 85 -18.01 10.37 -1.08
C ALA A 85 -16.63 10.66 -0.52
N PHE A 86 -16.56 11.53 0.49
CA PHE A 86 -15.34 11.86 1.25
C PHE A 86 -14.17 12.35 0.38
N PHE A 87 -12.95 12.19 0.91
CA PHE A 87 -11.70 12.40 0.17
C PHE A 87 -11.29 11.09 -0.46
N THR A 88 -11.16 11.06 -1.76
CA THR A 88 -10.63 9.87 -2.45
C THR A 88 -9.14 9.74 -2.17
N CYS A 89 -8.74 8.60 -1.61
CA CYS A 89 -7.33 8.18 -1.62
C CYS A 89 -7.02 7.64 -3.01
N ALA A 90 -6.80 8.53 -3.98
CA ALA A 90 -6.41 8.10 -5.31
C ALA A 90 -5.04 7.42 -5.25
N THR A 91 -4.95 6.24 -5.82
CA THR A 91 -3.68 5.55 -6.03
C THR A 91 -3.49 5.24 -7.51
N SER A 92 -2.25 4.95 -7.88
CA SER A 92 -1.91 4.59 -9.25
C SER A 92 -0.95 3.40 -9.25
N GLY A 93 -0.85 2.68 -10.35
CA GLY A 93 0.09 1.58 -10.46
C GLY A 93 1.53 1.98 -10.06
N PRO A 94 2.09 3.10 -10.59
CA PRO A 94 3.41 3.57 -10.15
C PRO A 94 3.51 3.87 -8.65
N ALA A 95 2.46 4.43 -8.02
CA ALA A 95 2.46 4.71 -6.58
C ALA A 95 2.48 3.41 -5.75
N ILE A 96 1.67 2.41 -6.13
CA ILE A 96 1.67 1.09 -5.48
C ILE A 96 3.06 0.45 -5.56
N LEU A 97 3.70 0.49 -6.72
CA LEU A 97 5.04 -0.07 -6.90
C LEU A 97 6.10 0.71 -6.12
N ALA A 98 5.96 2.03 -5.99
CA ALA A 98 6.85 2.85 -5.16
C ALA A 98 6.70 2.49 -3.67
N ASP A 99 5.48 2.31 -3.18
CA ASP A 99 5.22 1.87 -1.80
C ASP A 99 5.78 0.48 -1.53
N LEU A 100 5.69 -0.43 -2.50
CA LEU A 100 6.30 -1.76 -2.40
C LEU A 100 7.82 -1.67 -2.25
N ILE A 101 8.48 -0.79 -3.01
CA ILE A 101 9.92 -0.54 -2.89
C ILE A 101 10.24 0.07 -1.52
N ALA A 102 9.49 1.09 -1.10
CA ALA A 102 9.71 1.77 0.17
C ALA A 102 9.57 0.79 1.35
N THR A 103 8.54 -0.02 1.36
CA THR A 103 8.32 -1.07 2.36
C THR A 103 9.41 -2.13 2.31
N GLY A 104 9.77 -2.60 1.11
CA GLY A 104 10.76 -3.66 0.92
C GLY A 104 12.19 -3.25 1.29
N THR A 105 12.52 -1.96 1.21
CA THR A 105 13.83 -1.41 1.61
C THR A 105 13.84 -0.91 3.06
N GLY A 106 12.67 -0.81 3.71
CA GLY A 106 12.56 -0.31 5.07
C GLY A 106 12.95 1.17 5.19
N ILE A 107 12.69 1.96 4.14
CA ILE A 107 13.01 3.39 4.15
C ILE A 107 12.20 4.11 5.24
N VAL A 108 12.90 4.94 6.03
CA VAL A 108 12.30 5.82 7.04
C VAL A 108 12.60 7.26 6.64
N GLY A 109 11.67 7.87 5.89
CA GLY A 109 11.84 9.21 5.32
C GLY A 109 11.55 10.38 6.27
N MET A 110 11.43 10.13 7.57
CA MET A 110 11.00 11.13 8.55
C MET A 110 12.04 12.25 8.80
N LEU A 111 13.33 11.92 8.76
CA LEU A 111 14.43 12.83 9.07
C LEU A 111 15.59 12.62 8.09
N TRP A 112 16.41 13.65 7.93
CA TRP A 112 17.67 13.55 7.17
C TRP A 112 18.54 12.38 7.65
N GLU A 113 18.73 12.25 8.94
CA GLU A 113 19.60 11.22 9.54
C GLU A 113 19.09 9.80 9.26
N THR A 114 17.79 9.63 9.12
CA THR A 114 17.20 8.30 8.86
C THR A 114 17.14 7.96 7.39
N SER A 115 17.06 8.95 6.51
CA SER A 115 17.12 8.77 5.05
C SER A 115 17.46 10.09 4.33
N PRO A 116 18.75 10.40 4.14
CA PRO A 116 19.15 11.59 3.37
C PRO A 116 18.53 11.64 1.98
N SER A 117 18.46 10.49 1.28
CA SER A 117 17.88 10.39 -0.06
C SER A 117 16.40 10.77 -0.10
N CYS A 118 15.59 10.36 0.90
CA CYS A 118 14.18 10.72 0.95
C CYS A 118 14.02 12.22 1.14
N THR A 119 14.76 12.82 2.06
CA THR A 119 14.69 14.26 2.33
C THR A 119 15.11 15.09 1.12
N GLU A 120 16.16 14.70 0.41
CA GLU A 120 16.61 15.41 -0.78
C GLU A 120 15.62 15.27 -1.95
N VAL A 121 15.07 14.07 -2.17
CA VAL A 121 14.04 13.84 -3.20
C VAL A 121 12.78 14.62 -2.87
N GLU A 122 12.31 14.59 -1.62
CA GLU A 122 11.15 15.38 -1.17
C GLU A 122 11.35 16.86 -1.47
N THR A 123 12.46 17.44 -1.01
CA THR A 123 12.79 18.84 -1.22
C THR A 123 12.79 19.20 -2.70
N HIS A 124 13.40 18.36 -3.53
CA HIS A 124 13.51 18.59 -4.96
C HIS A 124 12.14 18.53 -5.68
N VAL A 125 11.30 17.55 -5.30
CA VAL A 125 9.94 17.42 -5.85
C VAL A 125 9.06 18.59 -5.42
N LEU A 126 9.21 19.08 -4.20
CA LEU A 126 8.47 20.26 -3.73
C LEU A 126 8.87 21.52 -4.49
N ASP A 127 10.15 21.69 -4.82
CA ASP A 127 10.60 22.80 -5.67
C ASP A 127 10.00 22.69 -7.10
N TRP A 128 9.90 21.50 -7.66
CA TRP A 128 9.18 21.30 -8.92
C TRP A 128 7.71 21.66 -8.83
N LEU A 129 7.04 21.37 -7.71
CA LEU A 129 5.64 21.75 -7.52
C LEU A 129 5.47 23.27 -7.45
N VAL A 130 6.41 23.99 -6.84
CA VAL A 130 6.44 25.48 -6.87
C VAL A 130 6.45 25.99 -8.30
N ASP A 131 7.31 25.43 -9.16
CA ASP A 131 7.39 25.83 -10.57
C ASP A 131 6.13 25.43 -11.36
N MET A 132 5.64 24.20 -11.19
CA MET A 132 4.45 23.71 -11.90
C MET A 132 3.18 24.47 -11.57
N LEU A 133 3.07 24.97 -10.33
CA LEU A 133 1.93 25.75 -9.85
C LEU A 133 2.10 27.26 -10.10
N GLY A 134 3.25 27.70 -10.65
CA GLY A 134 3.55 29.13 -10.85
C GLY A 134 3.63 29.91 -9.53
N MET A 135 4.04 29.26 -8.44
CA MET A 135 4.17 29.90 -7.15
C MET A 135 5.41 30.79 -7.07
N PRO A 136 5.40 31.83 -6.19
CA PRO A 136 6.57 32.68 -6.00
C PRO A 136 7.81 31.90 -5.58
N GLU A 137 8.98 32.28 -6.13
CA GLU A 137 10.30 31.69 -5.82
C GLU A 137 10.61 31.60 -4.32
N LYS A 138 10.06 32.49 -3.50
CA LYS A 138 10.25 32.48 -2.04
C LYS A 138 9.79 31.19 -1.35
N PHE A 139 9.06 30.31 -2.04
CA PHE A 139 8.61 29.01 -1.53
C PHE A 139 9.56 27.87 -1.89
N LYS A 140 10.63 28.15 -2.63
CA LYS A 140 11.65 27.14 -2.94
C LYS A 140 12.60 26.91 -1.77
N SER A 141 13.17 25.74 -1.71
CA SER A 141 14.05 25.26 -0.65
C SER A 141 15.37 26.06 -0.50
N ASN A 142 15.80 26.72 -1.57
CA ASN A 142 17.00 27.58 -1.58
C ASN A 142 16.75 28.99 -1.05
N THR A 143 15.59 29.28 -0.50
CA THR A 143 15.19 30.56 0.10
C THR A 143 14.87 30.38 1.59
N ALA A 144 14.30 31.40 2.24
CA ALA A 144 13.80 31.30 3.61
C ALA A 144 12.46 30.51 3.71
N GLY A 145 11.86 30.15 2.57
CA GLY A 145 10.68 29.32 2.48
C GLY A 145 11.05 27.86 2.36
N GLY A 146 10.13 27.10 1.77
CA GLY A 146 10.25 25.67 1.58
C GLY A 146 8.94 24.97 1.90
N GLY A 147 8.88 23.69 1.65
CA GLY A 147 7.76 22.82 1.96
C GLY A 147 8.22 21.55 2.62
N VAL A 148 7.28 20.82 3.19
CA VAL A 148 7.45 19.49 3.77
C VAL A 148 6.16 18.68 3.56
N ILE A 149 6.31 17.39 3.38
CA ILE A 149 5.20 16.42 3.29
C ILE A 149 5.15 15.57 4.54
#